data_71478239fc08a4214727fac27a20559f
#
_entry.id   71478239fc08a4214727fac27a20559f
#
_cell.length_a   1.000
_cell.length_b   1.000
_cell.length_c   1.000
_cell.angle_alpha   90.00
_cell.angle_beta   90.00
_cell.angle_gamma   90.00
#
_symmetry.space_group_name_H-M   'P 1'
#
loop_
_entity.id
_entity.type
_entity.pdbx_description
1 polymer ?
#
loop_
_entity_poly.entity_id
_entity_poly.type
_entity_poly.pdbx_seq_one_letter_code
_entity_poly.pdbx_strand_id
1 'polypeptide(L)'
;MPGSLVEFELRAARARRRSETRRNHLLRRLGRRRRVYRLLVALFGATSVALAVVAGPQSAGGLRPSTPGIARASLVCPVPARLRPAFVVAAHRAHLDLSLLTAVAQVESRFDQSARSHAGAVGVLQLLPATAAELKLDPLRPQTNVLAGALYLKQLLTRYRSPELALAAYNAGPAAVDRVAGPPSFETAAYVANVQLWWRALRGCT
;
A
#
# COMPACT_ATOMS: atom_id res chain seq x y z
N MET A 1 -18.58 30.33 44.28
CA MET A 1 -19.62 29.29 44.25
C MET A 1 -19.32 28.41 43.06
N PRO A 2 -18.92 27.14 43.20
CA PRO A 2 -18.71 26.27 42.07
C PRO A 2 -20.05 25.92 41.43
N GLY A 3 -20.15 26.02 40.11
CA GLY A 3 -21.36 25.68 39.36
C GLY A 3 -21.82 24.28 39.68
N SER A 4 -23.14 24.09 39.83
CA SER A 4 -23.75 22.86 40.28
C SER A 4 -23.36 21.67 39.36
N LEU A 5 -23.21 20.49 39.95
CA LEU A 5 -22.97 19.20 39.23
C LEU A 5 -23.88 19.04 38.01
N VAL A 6 -25.11 19.55 38.12
CA VAL A 6 -26.12 19.55 37.04
C VAL A 6 -25.68 20.39 35.82
N GLU A 7 -25.03 21.54 36.01
CA GLU A 7 -24.52 22.34 34.90
C GLU A 7 -23.35 21.68 34.19
N PHE A 8 -22.48 20.99 34.92
CA PHE A 8 -21.38 20.23 34.34
C PHE A 8 -21.90 19.06 33.49
N GLU A 9 -22.85 18.30 33.98
CA GLU A 9 -23.47 17.21 33.24
C GLU A 9 -24.20 17.68 31.98
N LEU A 10 -24.93 18.80 32.06
CA LEU A 10 -25.61 19.40 30.92
C LEU A 10 -24.61 19.88 29.85
N ARG A 11 -23.46 20.44 30.22
CA ARG A 11 -22.40 20.82 29.29
C ARG A 11 -21.76 19.61 28.63
N ALA A 12 -21.51 18.54 29.40
CA ALA A 12 -20.96 17.28 28.86
C ALA A 12 -21.96 16.60 27.91
N ALA A 13 -23.24 16.56 28.22
CA ALA A 13 -24.27 16.01 27.34
C ALA A 13 -24.42 16.80 26.03
N ARG A 14 -24.36 18.14 26.09
CA ARG A 14 -24.38 19.00 24.89
C ARG A 14 -23.14 18.80 24.02
N ALA A 15 -21.97 18.61 24.63
CA ALA A 15 -20.74 18.32 23.90
C ALA A 15 -20.79 16.95 23.18
N ARG A 16 -21.32 15.91 23.84
CA ARG A 16 -21.53 14.57 23.24
C ARG A 16 -22.51 14.63 22.07
N ARG A 17 -23.66 15.32 22.19
CA ARG A 17 -24.62 15.49 21.10
C ARG A 17 -24.01 16.22 19.89
N ARG A 18 -23.21 17.28 20.12
CA ARG A 18 -22.51 17.99 19.03
C ARG A 18 -21.49 17.11 18.31
N SER A 19 -20.76 16.26 19.02
CA SER A 19 -19.80 15.34 18.42
C SER A 19 -20.49 14.24 17.60
N GLU A 20 -21.62 13.71 18.07
CA GLU A 20 -22.43 12.74 17.32
C GLU A 20 -23.04 13.33 16.05
N THR A 21 -23.54 14.56 16.11
CA THR A 21 -24.10 15.25 14.94
C THR A 21 -23.01 15.48 13.88
N ARG A 22 -21.82 15.91 14.28
CA ARG A 22 -20.67 16.08 13.38
C ARG A 22 -20.25 14.75 12.76
N ARG A 23 -20.17 13.66 13.55
CA ARG A 23 -19.85 12.32 13.07
C ARG A 23 -20.87 11.82 12.05
N ASN A 24 -22.15 11.97 12.32
CA ASN A 24 -23.23 11.54 11.42
C ASN A 24 -23.26 12.35 10.12
N HIS A 25 -22.94 13.64 10.16
CA HIS A 25 -22.82 14.48 8.97
C HIS A 25 -21.63 14.06 8.09
N LEU A 26 -20.49 13.71 8.71
CA LEU A 26 -19.32 13.16 8.02
C LEU A 26 -19.62 11.81 7.36
N LEU A 27 -20.29 10.90 8.08
CA LEU A 27 -20.68 9.59 7.56
C LEU A 27 -21.64 9.70 6.35
N ARG A 28 -22.61 10.65 6.39
CA ARG A 28 -23.50 10.91 5.26
C ARG A 28 -22.77 11.48 4.04
N ARG A 29 -21.77 12.34 4.22
CA ARG A 29 -20.92 12.85 3.13
C ARG A 29 -20.05 11.75 2.50
N LEU A 30 -19.48 10.86 3.31
CA LEU A 30 -18.69 9.72 2.86
C LEU A 30 -19.54 8.69 2.11
N GLY A 31 -20.76 8.44 2.57
CA GLY A 31 -21.71 7.55 1.91
C GLY A 31 -22.14 8.05 0.50
N ARG A 32 -22.32 9.37 0.32
CA ARG A 32 -22.60 9.97 -1.00
C ARG A 32 -21.42 9.81 -1.97
N ARG A 33 -20.17 10.04 -1.51
CA ARG A 33 -18.97 9.89 -2.34
C ARG A 33 -18.74 8.44 -2.79
N ARG A 34 -19.01 7.45 -1.92
CA ARG A 34 -18.93 6.02 -2.28
C ARG A 34 -19.97 5.63 -3.32
N ARG A 35 -21.19 6.19 -3.30
CA ARG A 35 -22.22 5.93 -4.33
C ARG A 35 -21.84 6.54 -5.68
N VAL A 36 -21.33 7.76 -5.71
CA VAL A 36 -20.85 8.41 -6.95
C VAL A 36 -19.67 7.65 -7.54
N TYR A 37 -18.71 7.18 -6.73
CA TYR A 37 -17.57 6.40 -7.20
C TYR A 37 -18.02 5.04 -7.80
N ARG A 38 -18.99 4.37 -7.16
CA ARG A 38 -19.55 3.11 -7.69
C ARG A 38 -20.31 3.32 -9.02
N LEU A 39 -21.00 4.42 -9.19
CA LEU A 39 -21.68 4.77 -10.44
C LEU A 39 -20.70 5.11 -11.56
N LEU A 40 -19.60 5.80 -11.27
CA LEU A 40 -18.56 6.11 -12.25
C LEU A 40 -17.80 4.84 -12.70
N VAL A 41 -17.52 3.90 -11.79
CA VAL A 41 -16.90 2.62 -12.14
C VAL A 41 -17.83 1.73 -12.98
N ALA A 42 -19.15 1.79 -12.75
CA ALA A 42 -20.14 1.04 -13.54
C ALA A 42 -20.31 1.61 -14.96
N LEU A 43 -20.12 2.91 -15.17
CA LEU A 43 -20.23 3.55 -16.48
C LEU A 43 -19.01 3.33 -17.40
N PHE A 44 -17.83 3.05 -16.83
CA PHE A 44 -16.61 2.76 -17.60
C PHE A 44 -16.34 1.27 -17.85
N GLY A 45 -17.14 0.36 -17.28
CA GLY A 45 -16.98 -1.10 -17.36
C GLY A 45 -17.72 -1.82 -18.50
N ALA A 46 -18.45 -1.12 -19.36
CA ALA A 46 -19.36 -1.74 -20.32
C ALA A 46 -18.94 -1.57 -21.79
N THR A 47 -17.68 -1.88 -22.12
CA THR A 47 -17.29 -2.15 -23.52
C THR A 47 -16.65 -3.54 -23.62
N SER A 48 -17.49 -4.57 -23.48
CA SER A 48 -17.12 -5.95 -23.85
C SER A 48 -17.32 -6.11 -25.35
N VAL A 49 -16.24 -6.19 -26.09
CA VAL A 49 -16.26 -6.61 -27.49
C VAL A 49 -16.58 -8.11 -27.51
N ALA A 50 -17.78 -8.45 -27.96
CA ALA A 50 -18.15 -9.83 -28.23
C ALA A 50 -17.52 -10.28 -29.56
N LEU A 51 -16.47 -11.10 -29.46
CA LEU A 51 -15.90 -11.80 -30.62
C LEU A 51 -16.71 -13.09 -30.86
N ALA A 52 -17.52 -13.13 -31.87
CA ALA A 52 -18.24 -14.33 -32.25
C ALA A 52 -17.28 -15.36 -32.85
N VAL A 53 -17.10 -16.48 -32.16
CA VAL A 53 -16.39 -17.66 -32.66
C VAL A 53 -17.41 -18.53 -33.41
N VAL A 54 -17.26 -18.63 -34.72
CA VAL A 54 -17.94 -19.59 -35.55
C VAL A 54 -17.40 -20.98 -35.28
N ALA A 55 -18.18 -21.85 -34.68
CA ALA A 55 -17.85 -23.25 -34.44
C ALA A 55 -18.20 -24.08 -35.69
N GLY A 56 -17.16 -24.57 -36.37
CA GLY A 56 -17.27 -25.64 -37.36
C GLY A 56 -17.04 -27.02 -36.71
N PRO A 57 -17.65 -28.11 -37.21
CA PRO A 57 -17.51 -29.42 -36.61
C PRO A 57 -16.12 -30.01 -36.92
N GLN A 58 -15.35 -30.34 -35.89
CA GLN A 58 -14.06 -31.03 -36.04
C GLN A 58 -14.15 -32.44 -35.48
N SER A 59 -13.86 -33.38 -36.40
CA SER A 59 -13.80 -34.80 -36.19
C SER A 59 -12.73 -35.21 -35.15
N ALA A 60 -13.06 -36.21 -34.35
CA ALA A 60 -12.21 -36.83 -33.36
C ALA A 60 -11.03 -37.55 -34.00
N GLY A 61 -9.82 -37.09 -33.66
CA GLY A 61 -8.56 -37.79 -33.90
C GLY A 61 -7.63 -37.48 -32.75
N GLY A 62 -7.53 -38.45 -31.81
CA GLY A 62 -6.76 -38.27 -30.58
C GLY A 62 -5.23 -38.27 -30.83
N LEU A 63 -4.66 -37.09 -30.75
CA LEU A 63 -3.27 -36.88 -30.36
C LEU A 63 -3.32 -35.79 -29.30
N ARG A 64 -3.13 -36.16 -28.02
CA ARG A 64 -2.90 -35.17 -26.96
C ARG A 64 -1.59 -34.45 -27.28
N PRO A 65 -1.63 -33.15 -27.66
CA PRO A 65 -0.40 -32.39 -27.69
C PRO A 65 0.05 -32.30 -26.22
N SER A 66 1.19 -32.91 -25.88
CA SER A 66 1.95 -32.53 -24.72
C SER A 66 2.31 -31.05 -24.92
N THR A 67 1.54 -30.19 -24.29
CA THR A 67 1.90 -28.78 -24.17
C THR A 67 3.30 -28.73 -23.56
N PRO A 68 4.33 -28.22 -24.28
CA PRO A 68 5.59 -27.94 -23.63
C PRO A 68 5.23 -26.95 -22.53
N GLY A 69 5.47 -27.32 -21.28
CA GLY A 69 5.33 -26.42 -20.16
C GLY A 69 6.15 -25.18 -20.52
N ILE A 70 5.45 -24.09 -20.86
CA ILE A 70 6.10 -22.78 -21.02
C ILE A 70 6.68 -22.52 -19.65
N ALA A 71 7.97 -22.82 -19.48
CA ALA A 71 8.73 -22.38 -18.33
C ALA A 71 8.47 -20.89 -18.24
N ARG A 72 7.70 -20.46 -17.25
CA ARG A 72 7.49 -19.04 -17.00
C ARG A 72 8.88 -18.47 -16.82
N ALA A 73 9.33 -17.74 -17.85
CA ALA A 73 10.57 -17.00 -17.75
C ALA A 73 10.48 -16.22 -16.43
N SER A 74 11.40 -16.51 -15.50
CA SER A 74 11.43 -15.83 -14.21
C SER A 74 11.59 -14.34 -14.50
N LEU A 75 10.53 -13.59 -14.26
CA LEU A 75 10.55 -12.15 -14.49
C LEU A 75 11.50 -11.55 -13.47
N VAL A 76 12.60 -11.00 -13.94
CA VAL A 76 13.58 -10.34 -13.05
C VAL A 76 12.95 -9.05 -12.54
N CYS A 77 12.95 -8.86 -11.20
CA CYS A 77 12.48 -7.60 -10.61
C CYS A 77 13.31 -6.42 -11.15
N PRO A 78 12.68 -5.30 -11.55
CA PRO A 78 13.34 -4.15 -12.16
C PRO A 78 14.10 -3.28 -11.14
N VAL A 79 14.91 -3.95 -10.31
CA VAL A 79 15.82 -3.30 -9.37
C VAL A 79 17.13 -2.99 -10.09
N PRO A 80 17.65 -1.73 -10.02
CA PRO A 80 18.96 -1.39 -10.57
C PRO A 80 20.04 -2.36 -10.10
N ALA A 81 20.93 -2.80 -11.03
CA ALA A 81 21.91 -3.85 -10.75
C ALA A 81 22.74 -3.60 -9.48
N ARG A 82 23.13 -2.34 -9.25
CA ARG A 82 23.89 -1.92 -8.04
C ARG A 82 23.14 -2.12 -6.71
N LEU A 83 21.81 -2.11 -6.73
CA LEU A 83 20.97 -2.26 -5.54
C LEU A 83 20.45 -3.68 -5.35
N ARG A 84 20.45 -4.49 -6.40
CA ARG A 84 19.89 -5.85 -6.39
C ARG A 84 20.35 -6.71 -5.20
N PRO A 85 21.67 -6.81 -4.89
CA PRO A 85 22.12 -7.60 -3.74
C PRO A 85 21.49 -7.13 -2.42
N ALA A 86 21.36 -5.79 -2.22
CA ALA A 86 20.74 -5.23 -1.02
C ALA A 86 19.26 -5.58 -0.92
N PHE A 87 18.52 -5.53 -2.04
CA PHE A 87 17.10 -5.89 -2.09
C PHE A 87 16.86 -7.37 -1.79
N VAL A 88 17.65 -8.27 -2.39
CA VAL A 88 17.55 -9.72 -2.15
C VAL A 88 17.80 -10.04 -0.67
N VAL A 89 18.89 -9.50 -0.11
CA VAL A 89 19.23 -9.69 1.32
C VAL A 89 18.14 -9.12 2.24
N ALA A 90 17.65 -7.91 1.95
CA ALA A 90 16.63 -7.26 2.77
C ALA A 90 15.29 -8.00 2.72
N ALA A 91 14.84 -8.40 1.52
CA ALA A 91 13.62 -9.17 1.33
C ALA A 91 13.68 -10.51 2.09
N HIS A 92 14.79 -11.22 1.98
CA HIS A 92 15.01 -12.47 2.71
C HIS A 92 14.99 -12.26 4.23
N ARG A 93 15.76 -11.29 4.76
CA ARG A 93 15.83 -11.01 6.21
C ARG A 93 14.51 -10.54 6.81
N ALA A 94 13.73 -9.78 6.05
CA ALA A 94 12.43 -9.30 6.48
C ALA A 94 11.28 -10.29 6.19
N HIS A 95 11.56 -11.42 5.53
CA HIS A 95 10.52 -12.35 5.04
C HIS A 95 9.43 -11.63 4.25
N LEU A 96 9.85 -10.85 3.25
CA LEU A 96 8.98 -10.11 2.33
C LEU A 96 9.15 -10.62 0.91
N ASP A 97 8.08 -10.51 0.12
CA ASP A 97 8.18 -10.67 -1.33
C ASP A 97 9.09 -9.59 -1.91
N LEU A 98 10.05 -9.98 -2.75
CA LEU A 98 10.94 -9.05 -3.44
C LEU A 98 10.13 -8.07 -4.30
N SER A 99 9.04 -8.54 -4.94
CA SER A 99 8.11 -7.74 -5.71
C SER A 99 7.45 -6.62 -4.90
N LEU A 100 7.06 -6.89 -3.65
CA LEU A 100 6.48 -5.87 -2.76
C LEU A 100 7.53 -4.81 -2.38
N LEU A 101 8.72 -5.24 -1.96
CA LEU A 101 9.80 -4.32 -1.60
C LEU A 101 10.23 -3.45 -2.79
N THR A 102 10.28 -4.04 -3.99
CA THR A 102 10.57 -3.34 -5.25
C THR A 102 9.48 -2.30 -5.57
N ALA A 103 8.20 -2.66 -5.39
CA ALA A 103 7.08 -1.75 -5.61
C ALA A 103 7.12 -0.54 -4.67
N VAL A 104 7.43 -0.75 -3.40
CA VAL A 104 7.59 0.35 -2.42
C VAL A 104 8.73 1.27 -2.85
N ALA A 105 9.92 0.74 -3.15
CA ALA A 105 11.06 1.56 -3.58
C ALA A 105 10.79 2.34 -4.88
N GLN A 106 10.04 1.76 -5.80
CA GLN A 106 9.63 2.44 -7.04
C GLN A 106 8.76 3.67 -6.75
N VAL A 107 7.85 3.58 -5.79
CA VAL A 107 6.95 4.67 -5.43
C VAL A 107 7.65 5.69 -4.54
N GLU A 108 8.50 5.25 -3.60
CA GLU A 108 9.20 6.12 -2.66
C GLU A 108 10.23 7.04 -3.32
N SER A 109 11.09 6.51 -4.15
CA SER A 109 12.21 7.27 -4.69
C SER A 109 12.57 6.96 -6.15
N ARG A 110 11.89 6.00 -6.78
CA ARG A 110 12.33 5.40 -8.07
C ARG A 110 13.77 4.88 -8.00
N PHE A 111 14.14 4.30 -6.84
CA PHE A 111 15.48 3.79 -6.53
C PHE A 111 16.58 4.86 -6.42
N ASP A 112 16.22 6.12 -6.20
CA ASP A 112 17.18 7.20 -6.00
C ASP A 112 17.70 7.18 -4.54
N GLN A 113 19.02 6.92 -4.39
CA GLN A 113 19.68 6.90 -3.08
C GLN A 113 19.89 8.31 -2.51
N SER A 114 19.86 9.33 -3.36
CA SER A 114 20.05 10.74 -2.95
C SER A 114 18.72 11.42 -2.57
N ALA A 115 17.59 10.75 -2.84
CA ALA A 115 16.27 11.30 -2.58
C ALA A 115 16.10 11.74 -1.12
N ARG A 116 15.55 12.93 -0.94
CA ARG A 116 15.19 13.51 0.36
C ARG A 116 13.82 14.16 0.26
N SER A 117 12.95 13.87 1.21
CA SER A 117 11.65 14.52 1.30
C SER A 117 11.71 15.78 2.16
N HIS A 118 10.68 16.65 2.06
CA HIS A 118 10.52 17.80 2.95
C HIS A 118 10.36 17.40 4.43
N ALA A 119 9.85 16.20 4.70
CA ALA A 119 9.71 15.63 6.04
C ALA A 119 11.04 15.03 6.57
N GLY A 120 12.12 15.10 5.79
CA GLY A 120 13.43 14.57 6.18
C GLY A 120 13.61 13.07 5.94
N ALA A 121 12.70 12.40 5.24
CA ALA A 121 12.90 11.01 4.83
C ALA A 121 14.04 10.92 3.80
N VAL A 122 14.82 9.84 3.82
CA VAL A 122 16.03 9.73 3.02
C VAL A 122 16.13 8.38 2.29
N GLY A 123 16.79 8.41 1.14
CA GLY A 123 17.27 7.25 0.40
C GLY A 123 16.21 6.47 -0.35
N VAL A 124 16.59 5.27 -0.77
CA VAL A 124 15.82 4.40 -1.67
C VAL A 124 14.41 4.10 -1.16
N LEU A 125 14.27 3.84 0.14
CA LEU A 125 12.99 3.52 0.78
C LEU A 125 12.43 4.68 1.63
N GLN A 126 12.91 5.91 1.41
CA GLN A 126 12.44 7.13 2.06
C GLN A 126 12.17 6.95 3.56
N LEU A 127 13.19 6.47 4.27
CA LEU A 127 13.06 6.20 5.69
C LEU A 127 13.39 7.45 6.52
N LEU A 128 12.56 7.74 7.51
CA LEU A 128 12.88 8.79 8.48
C LEU A 128 14.10 8.37 9.34
N PRO A 129 15.03 9.28 9.60
CA PRO A 129 16.19 8.98 10.45
C PRO A 129 15.81 8.42 11.83
N ALA A 130 14.73 8.89 12.43
CA ALA A 130 14.22 8.37 13.70
C ALA A 130 13.81 6.89 13.60
N THR A 131 13.10 6.50 12.55
CA THR A 131 12.72 5.10 12.32
C THR A 131 13.93 4.21 12.08
N ALA A 132 14.94 4.71 11.36
CA ALA A 132 16.18 3.97 11.15
C ALA A 132 16.98 3.80 12.46
N ALA A 133 16.98 4.83 13.32
CA ALA A 133 17.64 4.78 14.63
C ALA A 133 17.01 3.74 15.57
N GLU A 134 15.67 3.60 15.57
CA GLU A 134 14.95 2.55 16.31
C GLU A 134 15.39 1.15 15.86
N LEU A 135 15.71 0.99 14.57
CA LEU A 135 16.21 -0.24 13.99
C LEU A 135 17.74 -0.41 14.12
N LYS A 136 18.44 0.58 14.67
CA LYS A 136 19.90 0.63 14.81
C LYS A 136 20.63 0.51 13.46
N LEU A 137 20.09 1.13 12.41
CA LEU A 137 20.63 1.11 11.06
C LEU A 137 20.87 2.54 10.56
N ASP A 138 21.93 2.73 9.77
CA ASP A 138 22.26 4.00 9.12
C ASP A 138 21.41 4.15 7.84
N PRO A 139 20.49 5.14 7.74
CA PRO A 139 19.64 5.30 6.57
C PRO A 139 20.36 5.96 5.38
N LEU A 140 21.58 6.46 5.54
CA LEU A 140 22.32 7.14 4.48
C LEU A 140 23.02 6.17 3.53
N ARG A 141 23.29 4.94 3.97
CA ARG A 141 23.89 3.91 3.14
C ARG A 141 22.79 3.12 2.44
N PRO A 142 22.86 2.91 1.11
CA PRO A 142 21.80 2.22 0.36
C PRO A 142 21.43 0.85 0.92
N GLN A 143 22.43 0.05 1.32
CA GLN A 143 22.24 -1.31 1.82
C GLN A 143 21.45 -1.32 3.12
N THR A 144 21.83 -0.45 4.07
CA THR A 144 21.14 -0.35 5.37
C THR A 144 19.83 0.40 5.27
N ASN A 145 19.68 1.35 4.33
CA ASN A 145 18.41 1.99 4.03
C ASN A 145 17.37 0.97 3.53
N VAL A 146 17.76 0.14 2.55
CA VAL A 146 16.87 -0.90 2.02
C VAL A 146 16.52 -1.94 3.08
N LEU A 147 17.49 -2.35 3.90
CA LEU A 147 17.23 -3.29 5.01
C LEU A 147 16.29 -2.68 6.06
N ALA A 148 16.55 -1.44 6.49
CA ALA A 148 15.74 -0.77 7.49
C ALA A 148 14.29 -0.56 7.00
N GLY A 149 14.10 -0.13 5.74
CA GLY A 149 12.78 0.01 5.14
C GLY A 149 12.04 -1.33 5.04
N ALA A 150 12.74 -2.41 4.67
CA ALA A 150 12.15 -3.75 4.63
C ALA A 150 11.71 -4.23 6.02
N LEU A 151 12.55 -4.05 7.05
CA LEU A 151 12.22 -4.42 8.42
C LEU A 151 11.05 -3.60 8.97
N TYR A 152 11.04 -2.30 8.72
CA TYR A 152 9.93 -1.43 9.10
C TYR A 152 8.62 -1.83 8.43
N LEU A 153 8.64 -2.08 7.11
CA LEU A 153 7.47 -2.57 6.39
C LEU A 153 6.97 -3.90 6.98
N LYS A 154 7.88 -4.82 7.34
CA LYS A 154 7.52 -6.08 7.98
C LYS A 154 6.84 -5.89 9.33
N GLN A 155 7.36 -4.98 10.16
CA GLN A 155 6.73 -4.63 11.44
C GLN A 155 5.30 -4.13 11.23
N LEU A 156 5.08 -3.25 10.25
CA LEU A 156 3.76 -2.72 9.92
C LEU A 156 2.80 -3.79 9.38
N LEU A 157 3.27 -4.68 8.51
CA LEU A 157 2.48 -5.82 8.02
C LEU A 157 2.08 -6.77 9.15
N THR A 158 2.97 -6.99 10.10
CA THR A 158 2.70 -7.82 11.29
C THR A 158 1.67 -7.15 12.21
N ARG A 159 1.79 -5.84 12.42
CA ARG A 159 0.89 -5.04 13.26
C ARG A 159 -0.52 -4.99 12.70
N TYR A 160 -0.67 -4.62 11.44
CA TYR A 160 -1.97 -4.35 10.83
C TYR A 160 -2.63 -5.57 10.20
N ARG A 161 -1.88 -6.61 9.87
CA ARG A 161 -2.34 -7.82 9.16
C ARG A 161 -3.13 -7.49 7.87
N SER A 162 -2.96 -6.30 7.35
CA SER A 162 -3.53 -5.76 6.11
C SER A 162 -2.44 -5.04 5.35
N PRO A 163 -2.11 -5.46 4.13
CA PRO A 163 -1.16 -4.73 3.29
C PRO A 163 -1.56 -3.29 3.04
N GLU A 164 -2.86 -3.00 2.88
CA GLU A 164 -3.38 -1.65 2.68
C GLU A 164 -3.07 -0.74 3.88
N LEU A 165 -3.40 -1.20 5.09
CA LEU A 165 -3.14 -0.43 6.32
C LEU A 165 -1.65 -0.32 6.63
N ALA A 166 -0.87 -1.37 6.35
CA ALA A 166 0.58 -1.34 6.53
C ALA A 166 1.24 -0.32 5.59
N LEU A 167 0.85 -0.28 4.33
CA LEU A 167 1.34 0.70 3.36
C LEU A 167 0.89 2.12 3.73
N ALA A 168 -0.35 2.29 4.17
CA ALA A 168 -0.82 3.58 4.67
C ALA A 168 0.00 4.06 5.88
N ALA A 169 0.32 3.15 6.81
CA ALA A 169 1.14 3.45 7.98
C ALA A 169 2.62 3.69 7.63
N TYR A 170 3.13 3.05 6.59
CA TYR A 170 4.48 3.31 6.08
C TYR A 170 4.59 4.77 5.60
N ASN A 171 3.61 5.25 4.84
CA ASN A 171 3.58 6.60 4.28
C ASN A 171 3.21 7.69 5.30
N ALA A 172 2.14 7.48 6.08
CA ALA A 172 1.58 8.52 6.95
C ALA A 172 1.92 8.35 8.45
N GLY A 173 2.62 7.29 8.80
CA GLY A 173 2.89 6.90 10.18
C GLY A 173 1.75 6.13 10.85
N PRO A 174 2.07 5.20 11.78
CA PRO A 174 1.09 4.36 12.45
C PRO A 174 0.02 5.14 13.20
N ALA A 175 0.41 6.19 13.93
CA ALA A 175 -0.52 6.98 14.71
C ALA A 175 -1.61 7.68 13.88
N ALA A 176 -1.31 8.04 12.62
CA ALA A 176 -2.30 8.64 11.72
C ALA A 176 -3.32 7.60 11.25
N VAL A 177 -2.87 6.39 10.93
CA VAL A 177 -3.73 5.27 10.50
C VAL A 177 -4.61 4.77 11.64
N ASP A 178 -4.06 4.65 12.84
CA ASP A 178 -4.81 4.20 14.03
C ASP A 178 -5.99 5.11 14.37
N ARG A 179 -5.86 6.42 14.14
CA ARG A 179 -6.94 7.39 14.41
C ARG A 179 -8.15 7.22 13.48
N VAL A 180 -7.95 6.73 12.26
CA VAL A 180 -9.03 6.67 11.24
C VAL A 180 -9.32 5.26 10.74
N ALA A 181 -8.56 4.28 11.20
CA ALA A 181 -8.61 2.88 10.74
C ALA A 181 -8.54 2.75 9.20
N GLY A 182 -7.72 3.57 8.57
CA GLY A 182 -7.56 3.62 7.11
C GLY A 182 -6.52 4.66 6.68
N PRO A 183 -6.34 4.87 5.35
CA PRO A 183 -5.51 5.96 4.84
C PRO A 183 -6.02 7.32 5.34
N PRO A 184 -5.19 8.11 6.05
CA PRO A 184 -5.65 9.33 6.71
C PRO A 184 -5.87 10.51 5.75
N SER A 185 -5.36 10.43 4.53
CA SER A 185 -5.46 11.48 3.51
C SER A 185 -5.67 10.89 2.12
N PHE A 186 -6.08 11.74 1.17
CA PHE A 186 -6.14 11.36 -0.24
C PHE A 186 -4.75 11.01 -0.80
N GLU A 187 -3.71 11.73 -0.38
CA GLU A 187 -2.32 11.46 -0.76
C GLU A 187 -1.89 10.07 -0.33
N THR A 188 -2.14 9.70 0.94
CA THR A 188 -1.84 8.36 1.45
C THR A 188 -2.65 7.28 0.73
N ALA A 189 -3.92 7.54 0.41
CA ALA A 189 -4.74 6.60 -0.37
C ALA A 189 -4.19 6.39 -1.79
N ALA A 190 -3.73 7.45 -2.45
CA ALA A 190 -3.07 7.39 -3.75
C ALA A 190 -1.74 6.65 -3.68
N TYR A 191 -0.94 6.87 -2.64
CA TYR A 191 0.30 6.13 -2.38
C TYR A 191 0.03 4.62 -2.30
N VAL A 192 -0.93 4.21 -1.47
CA VAL A 192 -1.32 2.79 -1.31
C VAL A 192 -1.73 2.19 -2.65
N ALA A 193 -2.58 2.89 -3.41
CA ALA A 193 -3.03 2.43 -4.72
C ALA A 193 -1.87 2.25 -5.71
N ASN A 194 -0.92 3.20 -5.74
CA ASN A 194 0.26 3.14 -6.60
C ASN A 194 1.18 1.97 -6.23
N VAL A 195 1.48 1.76 -4.94
CA VAL A 195 2.29 0.62 -4.51
C VAL A 195 1.61 -0.71 -4.86
N GLN A 196 0.30 -0.83 -4.64
CA GLN A 196 -0.45 -2.04 -4.99
C GLN A 196 -0.47 -2.30 -6.50
N LEU A 197 -0.55 -1.26 -7.33
CA LEU A 197 -0.48 -1.38 -8.78
C LEU A 197 0.87 -1.96 -9.21
N TRP A 198 1.98 -1.39 -8.75
CA TRP A 198 3.32 -1.89 -9.00
C TRP A 198 3.51 -3.31 -8.47
N TRP A 199 3.10 -3.60 -7.26
CA TRP A 199 3.22 -4.93 -6.66
C TRP A 199 2.49 -6.00 -7.48
N ARG A 200 1.27 -5.71 -7.96
CA ARG A 200 0.53 -6.63 -8.84
C ARG A 200 1.23 -6.85 -10.17
N ALA A 201 1.78 -5.78 -10.77
CA ALA A 201 2.52 -5.86 -12.03
C ALA A 201 3.82 -6.67 -11.90
N LEU A 202 4.48 -6.62 -10.74
CA LEU A 202 5.74 -7.30 -10.44
C LEU A 202 5.56 -8.68 -9.81
N ARG A 203 4.34 -9.17 -9.67
CA ARG A 203 4.08 -10.43 -8.96
C ARG A 203 4.85 -11.60 -9.55
N GLY A 204 5.64 -12.26 -8.69
CA GLY A 204 6.46 -13.41 -9.06
C GLY A 204 7.79 -13.07 -9.73
N CYS A 205 8.20 -11.79 -9.76
CA CYS A 205 9.55 -11.43 -10.13
C CYS A 205 10.56 -11.87 -9.04
N THR A 206 11.77 -12.27 -9.44
CA THR A 206 12.85 -12.76 -8.57
C THR A 206 14.14 -11.97 -8.80
#